data_5ac9181de7b98fa0eba9b80ef9b034d2
#
_entry.id   5ac9181de7b98fa0eba9b80ef9b034d2
#
_cell.length_a   1.000
_cell.length_b   1.000
_cell.length_c   1.000
_cell.angle_alpha   90.00
_cell.angle_beta   90.00
_cell.angle_gamma   90.00
#
_symmetry.space_group_name_H-M   'P 1'
#
loop_
_entity.id
_entity.type
_entity.pdbx_description
1 polymer ?
#
loop_
_entity_poly.entity_id
_entity_poly.type
_entity_poly.pdbx_seq_one_letter_code
_entity_poly.pdbx_strand_id
1 'polypeptide(L)'
;KPKSNEKFFWLDPVLAAEIKFAEWTEDNLLRQASFKGLRLDKNPGDIKIETADEEKPMNKAASSLMIDGIRITSPDKKIFEDPVITKLDVIRYYEKTAERMLPYVGRRLLSIVRCPKGISQTCFYKKHPGPDNKGIVTMLITNSEGQAEEYFYIENTSGLIYEAQMGTLEFHTWGSRIDNLEKPDIMVFDLDPDEGMDLETIRQGVRDAKSIL
;
A
#
# COMPACT_ATOMS: atom_id res chain seq x y z
N LYS A 1 -27.80 -10.79 23.54
CA LYS A 1 -27.60 -10.09 24.85
C LYS A 1 -26.46 -10.78 25.58
N PRO A 2 -25.47 -10.03 26.11
CA PRO A 2 -24.40 -10.64 26.91
C PRO A 2 -24.99 -11.39 28.13
N LYS A 3 -24.45 -12.57 28.42
CA LYS A 3 -24.81 -13.34 29.60
C LYS A 3 -24.00 -12.83 30.80
N SER A 4 -24.42 -11.73 31.40
CA SER A 4 -23.78 -11.19 32.60
C SER A 4 -24.83 -10.61 33.52
N ASN A 5 -24.56 -10.59 34.82
CA ASN A 5 -25.45 -9.98 35.83
C ASN A 5 -25.28 -8.46 35.91
N GLU A 6 -24.52 -7.84 35.03
CA GLU A 6 -24.27 -6.41 35.00
C GLU A 6 -25.42 -5.64 34.31
N LYS A 7 -25.63 -4.39 34.72
CA LYS A 7 -26.60 -3.52 34.05
C LYS A 7 -25.99 -3.00 32.75
N PHE A 8 -26.65 -3.25 31.62
CA PHE A 8 -26.27 -2.75 30.32
C PHE A 8 -27.16 -1.57 29.90
N PHE A 9 -26.53 -0.57 29.28
CA PHE A 9 -27.20 0.53 28.63
C PHE A 9 -26.94 0.41 27.13
N TRP A 10 -28.00 0.33 26.35
CA TRP A 10 -27.91 0.37 24.89
C TRP A 10 -27.88 1.82 24.45
N LEU A 11 -26.92 2.17 23.62
CA LEU A 11 -26.79 3.49 23.03
C LEU A 11 -27.17 3.41 21.54
N ASP A 12 -27.74 4.50 21.02
CA ASP A 12 -27.93 4.61 19.58
C ASP A 12 -26.57 4.77 18.90
N PRO A 13 -26.29 3.99 17.82
CA PRO A 13 -25.03 4.06 17.13
C PRO A 13 -24.93 5.33 16.29
N VAL A 14 -24.14 6.30 16.73
CA VAL A 14 -23.91 7.58 16.01
C VAL A 14 -22.53 7.67 15.35
N LEU A 15 -21.62 6.75 15.68
CA LEU A 15 -20.28 6.68 15.14
C LEU A 15 -19.96 5.26 14.68
N ALA A 16 -19.19 5.16 13.59
CA ALA A 16 -18.59 3.93 13.13
C ALA A 16 -17.11 3.89 13.53
N ALA A 17 -16.62 2.71 13.90
CA ALA A 17 -15.22 2.47 14.23
C ALA A 17 -14.66 1.29 13.47
N GLU A 18 -13.37 1.35 13.17
CA GLU A 18 -12.61 0.21 12.67
C GLU A 18 -12.05 -0.57 13.85
N ILE A 19 -12.36 -1.87 13.88
CA ILE A 19 -11.93 -2.78 14.93
C ILE A 19 -11.17 -3.94 14.29
N LYS A 20 -9.92 -4.16 14.71
CA LYS A 20 -9.21 -5.40 14.39
C LYS A 20 -9.57 -6.45 15.45
N PHE A 21 -9.91 -7.65 15.03
CA PHE A 21 -10.23 -8.76 15.92
C PHE A 21 -9.73 -10.08 15.32
N ALA A 22 -9.60 -11.11 16.15
CA ALA A 22 -9.12 -12.42 15.71
C ALA A 22 -10.25 -13.24 15.06
N GLU A 23 -11.40 -13.34 15.72
CA GLU A 23 -12.54 -14.12 15.24
C GLU A 23 -13.82 -13.69 15.96
N TRP A 24 -14.97 -14.05 15.39
CA TRP A 24 -16.26 -14.00 16.07
C TRP A 24 -16.40 -15.21 17.00
N THR A 25 -16.88 -14.96 18.21
CA THR A 25 -17.28 -16.07 19.11
C THR A 25 -18.68 -16.58 18.71
N GLU A 26 -19.03 -17.78 19.19
CA GLU A 26 -20.38 -18.35 19.00
C GLU A 26 -21.50 -17.42 19.53
N ASP A 27 -21.20 -16.58 20.51
CA ASP A 27 -22.13 -15.60 21.09
C ASP A 27 -22.12 -14.24 20.31
N ASN A 28 -21.53 -14.17 19.11
CA ASN A 28 -21.39 -12.95 18.28
C ASN A 28 -20.63 -11.81 18.98
N LEU A 29 -19.58 -12.16 19.75
CA LEU A 29 -18.65 -11.18 20.32
C LEU A 29 -17.32 -11.21 19.56
N LEU A 30 -16.64 -10.08 19.48
CA LEU A 30 -15.32 -9.97 18.87
C LEU A 30 -14.24 -10.46 19.85
N ARG A 31 -13.48 -11.47 19.45
CA ARG A 31 -12.37 -11.99 20.25
C ARG A 31 -11.10 -11.18 19.98
N GLN A 32 -10.41 -10.78 21.05
CA GLN A 32 -9.19 -9.94 20.98
C GLN A 32 -9.40 -8.64 20.16
N ALA A 33 -10.51 -7.97 20.38
CA ALA A 33 -10.86 -6.75 19.68
C ALA A 33 -9.90 -5.61 20.05
N SER A 34 -9.41 -4.90 19.03
CA SER A 34 -8.51 -3.76 19.17
C SER A 34 -9.05 -2.60 18.31
N PHE A 35 -9.30 -1.46 18.93
CA PHE A 35 -9.74 -0.24 18.26
C PHE A 35 -8.63 0.30 17.36
N LYS A 36 -8.97 0.64 16.10
CA LYS A 36 -8.03 1.17 15.11
C LYS A 36 -8.28 2.64 14.75
N GLY A 37 -9.50 3.10 14.89
CA GLY A 37 -9.86 4.48 14.59
C GLY A 37 -11.36 4.66 14.35
N LEU A 38 -11.79 5.92 14.31
CA LEU A 38 -13.15 6.26 13.89
C LEU A 38 -13.24 6.27 12.36
N ARG A 39 -14.36 5.81 11.84
CA ARG A 39 -14.70 5.78 10.41
C ARG A 39 -15.78 6.83 10.14
N LEU A 40 -15.34 8.09 10.06
CA LEU A 40 -16.23 9.22 9.77
C LEU A 40 -16.77 9.19 8.33
N ASP A 41 -16.20 8.34 7.49
CA ASP A 41 -16.62 8.06 6.10
C ASP A 41 -17.77 7.04 6.00
N LYS A 42 -18.18 6.42 7.10
CA LYS A 42 -19.25 5.42 7.13
C LYS A 42 -20.42 5.86 7.99
N ASN A 43 -21.63 5.66 7.46
CA ASN A 43 -22.85 5.82 8.26
C ASN A 43 -23.08 4.56 9.11
N PRO A 44 -23.20 4.67 10.44
CA PRO A 44 -23.43 3.51 11.31
C PRO A 44 -24.62 2.64 10.93
N GLY A 45 -25.68 3.24 10.39
CA GLY A 45 -26.89 2.51 9.94
C GLY A 45 -26.67 1.58 8.75
N ASP A 46 -25.61 1.78 7.97
CA ASP A 46 -25.29 1.00 6.78
C ASP A 46 -24.33 -0.17 7.09
N ILE A 47 -23.84 -0.27 8.33
CA ILE A 47 -22.94 -1.33 8.74
C ILE A 47 -23.75 -2.61 8.98
N LYS A 48 -23.42 -3.63 8.17
CA LYS A 48 -23.96 -4.99 8.33
C LYS A 48 -22.90 -5.89 8.94
N ILE A 49 -23.34 -6.91 9.67
CA ILE A 49 -22.45 -7.98 10.14
C ILE A 49 -21.93 -8.70 8.89
N GLU A 50 -20.63 -8.64 8.67
CA GLU A 50 -19.96 -9.44 7.64
C GLU A 50 -19.92 -10.88 8.16
N THR A 51 -20.87 -11.71 7.70
CA THR A 51 -20.77 -13.16 7.88
C THR A 51 -19.76 -13.71 6.88
N ALA A 52 -18.89 -14.61 7.32
CA ALA A 52 -17.83 -15.21 6.49
C ALA A 52 -18.36 -15.97 5.25
N ASP A 53 -19.66 -16.10 5.05
CA ASP A 53 -20.31 -16.95 4.08
C ASP A 53 -21.26 -16.25 3.10
N GLU A 54 -21.16 -14.94 2.91
CA GLU A 54 -21.73 -14.35 1.70
C GLU A 54 -20.62 -14.00 0.71
N GLU A 55 -19.95 -15.03 0.19
CA GLU A 55 -19.46 -14.96 -1.18
C GLU A 55 -20.66 -14.63 -2.07
N LYS A 56 -20.80 -13.37 -2.48
CA LYS A 56 -21.66 -13.02 -3.63
C LYS A 56 -21.33 -14.04 -4.71
N PRO A 57 -22.34 -14.64 -5.39
CA PRO A 57 -22.06 -15.65 -6.39
C PRO A 57 -21.11 -15.05 -7.41
N MET A 58 -19.87 -15.42 -7.31
CA MET A 58 -18.88 -15.14 -8.35
C MET A 58 -19.39 -15.85 -9.58
N ASN A 59 -19.74 -15.07 -10.58
CA ASN A 59 -20.03 -15.56 -11.93
C ASN A 59 -18.91 -16.57 -12.29
N LYS A 60 -19.24 -17.85 -12.19
CA LYS A 60 -18.37 -18.97 -12.58
C LYS A 60 -18.28 -18.97 -14.10
N ALA A 61 -17.43 -18.13 -14.68
CA ALA A 61 -16.89 -18.22 -16.02
C ALA A 61 -15.92 -17.06 -16.36
N ALA A 62 -15.21 -16.49 -15.40
CA ALA A 62 -14.01 -15.73 -15.75
C ALA A 62 -12.81 -16.52 -15.22
N SER A 63 -11.98 -17.03 -16.13
CA SER A 63 -10.65 -17.53 -15.81
C SER A 63 -9.97 -16.47 -14.94
N SER A 64 -9.64 -16.81 -13.70
CA SER A 64 -8.99 -15.87 -12.80
C SER A 64 -7.69 -15.41 -13.46
N LEU A 65 -7.62 -14.12 -13.81
CA LEU A 65 -6.42 -13.56 -14.44
C LEU A 65 -5.27 -13.67 -13.43
N MET A 66 -4.25 -14.43 -13.83
CA MET A 66 -3.04 -14.60 -13.05
C MET A 66 -1.87 -13.99 -13.82
N ILE A 67 -1.03 -13.21 -13.15
CA ILE A 67 0.20 -12.64 -13.70
C ILE A 67 1.29 -12.93 -12.68
N ASP A 68 2.31 -13.65 -13.10
CA ASP A 68 3.47 -14.05 -12.26
C ASP A 68 3.05 -14.67 -10.90
N GLY A 69 2.03 -15.51 -10.92
CA GLY A 69 1.50 -16.18 -9.73
C GLY A 69 0.62 -15.28 -8.84
N ILE A 70 0.41 -14.01 -9.19
CA ILE A 70 -0.45 -13.08 -8.48
C ILE A 70 -1.83 -13.04 -9.12
N ARG A 71 -2.87 -13.26 -8.33
CA ARG A 71 -4.26 -13.13 -8.78
C ARG A 71 -4.62 -11.67 -8.94
N ILE A 72 -5.07 -11.30 -10.15
CA ILE A 72 -5.50 -9.94 -10.46
C ILE A 72 -7.01 -9.82 -10.23
N THR A 73 -7.39 -8.87 -9.40
CA THR A 73 -8.80 -8.55 -9.10
C THR A 73 -9.16 -7.17 -9.67
N SER A 74 -10.38 -7.02 -10.14
CA SER A 74 -10.89 -5.77 -10.73
C SER A 74 -9.93 -5.17 -11.78
N PRO A 75 -9.55 -5.93 -12.85
CA PRO A 75 -8.56 -5.48 -13.84
C PRO A 75 -8.97 -4.18 -14.54
N ASP A 76 -10.26 -4.01 -14.82
CA ASP A 76 -10.82 -2.88 -15.55
C ASP A 76 -11.03 -1.62 -14.68
N LYS A 77 -10.64 -1.67 -13.40
CA LYS A 77 -10.75 -0.53 -12.53
C LYS A 77 -9.90 0.63 -13.05
N LYS A 78 -10.51 1.78 -13.28
CA LYS A 78 -9.82 2.99 -13.70
C LYS A 78 -8.92 3.50 -12.56
N ILE A 79 -7.66 3.72 -12.89
CA ILE A 79 -6.66 4.33 -12.00
C ILE A 79 -6.45 5.79 -12.41
N PHE A 80 -6.40 6.07 -13.73
CA PHE A 80 -6.38 7.40 -14.31
C PHE A 80 -7.62 7.58 -15.18
N GLU A 81 -8.15 8.79 -15.26
CA GLU A 81 -9.38 9.08 -15.99
C GLU A 81 -9.11 9.71 -17.37
N ASP A 82 -8.05 10.50 -17.50
CA ASP A 82 -7.64 11.12 -18.76
C ASP A 82 -6.09 11.12 -18.87
N PRO A 83 -5.51 10.31 -19.78
CA PRO A 83 -6.16 9.21 -20.48
C PRO A 83 -6.65 8.11 -19.54
N VAL A 84 -7.64 7.34 -19.97
CA VAL A 84 -8.11 6.20 -19.18
C VAL A 84 -7.02 5.13 -19.12
N ILE A 85 -6.50 4.88 -17.90
CA ILE A 85 -5.56 3.79 -17.61
C ILE A 85 -6.18 2.93 -16.52
N THR A 86 -6.29 1.63 -16.80
CA THR A 86 -6.86 0.66 -15.89
C THR A 86 -5.82 0.10 -14.92
N LYS A 87 -6.27 -0.58 -13.90
CA LYS A 87 -5.40 -1.31 -12.98
C LYS A 87 -4.58 -2.38 -13.70
N LEU A 88 -5.17 -3.06 -14.69
CA LEU A 88 -4.44 -4.03 -15.50
C LEU A 88 -3.32 -3.36 -16.30
N ASP A 89 -3.55 -2.18 -16.84
CA ASP A 89 -2.53 -1.44 -17.59
C ASP A 89 -1.34 -1.07 -16.68
N VAL A 90 -1.62 -0.62 -15.45
CA VAL A 90 -0.58 -0.34 -14.45
C VAL A 90 0.21 -1.61 -14.10
N ILE A 91 -0.47 -2.74 -13.89
CA ILE A 91 0.19 -4.02 -13.60
C ILE A 91 1.08 -4.45 -14.77
N ARG A 92 0.56 -4.35 -16.00
CA ARG A 92 1.32 -4.68 -17.22
C ARG A 92 2.51 -3.76 -17.44
N TYR A 93 2.37 -2.48 -17.07
CA TYR A 93 3.48 -1.54 -17.09
C TYR A 93 4.61 -2.03 -16.17
N TYR A 94 4.32 -2.36 -14.91
CA TYR A 94 5.33 -2.86 -13.97
C TYR A 94 5.90 -4.22 -14.36
N GLU A 95 5.08 -5.12 -14.88
CA GLU A 95 5.56 -6.39 -15.44
C GLU A 95 6.60 -6.15 -16.55
N LYS A 96 6.28 -5.28 -17.51
CA LYS A 96 7.14 -4.95 -18.65
C LYS A 96 8.42 -4.21 -18.27
N THR A 97 8.34 -3.36 -17.23
CA THR A 97 9.48 -2.54 -16.78
C THR A 97 10.31 -3.20 -15.69
N ALA A 98 9.87 -4.34 -15.15
CA ALA A 98 10.47 -5.02 -14.01
C ALA A 98 11.98 -5.23 -14.17
N GLU A 99 12.44 -5.73 -15.31
CA GLU A 99 13.85 -5.99 -15.58
C GLU A 99 14.71 -4.73 -15.45
N ARG A 100 14.17 -3.57 -15.88
CA ARG A 100 14.87 -2.28 -15.77
C ARG A 100 14.76 -1.65 -14.39
N MET A 101 13.67 -1.91 -13.68
CA MET A 101 13.33 -1.29 -12.41
C MET A 101 13.98 -2.00 -11.22
N LEU A 102 13.98 -3.34 -11.21
CA LEU A 102 14.47 -4.15 -10.09
C LEU A 102 15.93 -3.88 -9.68
N PRO A 103 16.88 -3.58 -10.59
CA PRO A 103 18.23 -3.19 -10.17
C PRO A 103 18.29 -1.98 -9.23
N TYR A 104 17.29 -1.09 -9.30
CA TYR A 104 17.21 0.15 -8.51
C TYR A 104 16.28 0.02 -7.30
N VAL A 105 15.16 -0.69 -7.42
CA VAL A 105 14.17 -0.81 -6.33
C VAL A 105 14.30 -2.11 -5.55
N GLY A 106 14.86 -3.15 -6.15
CA GLY A 106 15.02 -4.46 -5.50
C GLY A 106 16.02 -4.41 -4.35
N ARG A 107 15.70 -5.13 -3.28
CA ARG A 107 16.56 -5.22 -2.07
C ARG A 107 16.88 -3.86 -1.44
N ARG A 108 15.92 -2.94 -1.47
CA ARG A 108 15.92 -1.67 -0.75
C ARG A 108 14.61 -1.53 0.01
N LEU A 109 14.67 -0.97 1.19
CA LEU A 109 13.46 -0.66 1.95
C LEU A 109 12.64 0.35 1.18
N LEU A 110 11.33 0.18 1.22
CA LEU A 110 10.40 0.94 0.40
C LEU A 110 9.47 1.80 1.26
N SER A 111 9.21 2.99 0.75
CA SER A 111 8.03 3.77 1.04
C SER A 111 7.26 3.91 -0.27
N ILE A 112 6.01 3.49 -0.30
CA ILE A 112 5.21 3.44 -1.52
C ILE A 112 4.00 4.35 -1.43
N VAL A 113 3.56 4.88 -2.57
CA VAL A 113 2.28 5.60 -2.66
C VAL A 113 1.23 4.67 -3.26
N ARG A 114 0.15 4.48 -2.52
CA ARG A 114 -0.98 3.65 -2.94
C ARG A 114 -2.21 4.50 -3.22
N CYS A 115 -2.82 4.27 -4.37
CA CYS A 115 -4.07 4.88 -4.82
C CYS A 115 -5.12 3.79 -5.13
N PRO A 116 -5.60 3.04 -4.13
CA PRO A 116 -6.44 1.86 -4.37
C PRO A 116 -7.79 2.17 -5.02
N LYS A 117 -8.22 3.43 -5.01
CA LYS A 117 -9.46 3.90 -5.66
C LYS A 117 -9.21 4.74 -6.93
N GLY A 118 -7.96 4.85 -7.40
CA GLY A 118 -7.52 5.73 -8.47
C GLY A 118 -7.00 7.06 -7.96
N ILE A 119 -6.29 7.81 -8.83
CA ILE A 119 -5.62 9.07 -8.45
C ILE A 119 -6.58 10.23 -8.14
N SER A 120 -7.81 10.17 -8.63
CA SER A 120 -8.86 11.14 -8.31
C SER A 120 -9.38 11.02 -6.87
N GLN A 121 -8.98 9.98 -6.16
CA GLN A 121 -9.34 9.72 -4.77
C GLN A 121 -8.10 9.78 -3.87
N THR A 122 -8.31 9.57 -2.55
CA THR A 122 -7.23 9.64 -1.57
C THR A 122 -6.16 8.59 -1.85
N CYS A 123 -4.94 9.05 -2.11
CA CYS A 123 -3.72 8.26 -2.10
C CYS A 123 -3.04 8.40 -0.73
N PHE A 124 -2.23 7.42 -0.35
CA PHE A 124 -1.53 7.44 0.93
C PHE A 124 -0.17 6.77 0.85
N TYR A 125 0.76 7.23 1.69
CA TYR A 125 2.06 6.58 1.87
C TYR A 125 1.94 5.34 2.75
N LYS A 126 2.66 4.28 2.37
CA LYS A 126 2.80 3.04 3.13
C LYS A 126 4.28 2.66 3.21
N LYS A 127 4.82 2.54 4.41
CA LYS A 127 6.20 2.09 4.69
C LYS A 127 6.26 0.77 5.46
N HIS A 128 5.14 0.32 6.01
CA HIS A 128 5.03 -0.93 6.75
C HIS A 128 4.28 -1.99 5.92
N PRO A 129 4.64 -3.28 6.05
CA PRO A 129 3.97 -4.35 5.31
C PRO A 129 2.50 -4.47 5.70
N GLY A 130 1.69 -5.02 4.79
CA GLY A 130 0.31 -5.42 5.08
C GLY A 130 0.24 -6.84 5.61
N PRO A 131 -0.96 -7.33 5.93
CA PRO A 131 -1.16 -8.70 6.44
C PRO A 131 -0.85 -9.80 5.41
N ASP A 132 -1.01 -9.50 4.11
CA ASP A 132 -0.70 -10.41 2.99
C ASP A 132 0.59 -9.96 2.31
N ASN A 133 1.61 -10.82 2.33
CA ASN A 133 2.96 -10.47 1.90
C ASN A 133 3.47 -11.29 0.70
N LYS A 134 2.61 -11.62 -0.26
CA LYS A 134 3.01 -12.36 -1.47
C LYS A 134 4.03 -11.56 -2.30
N GLY A 135 5.24 -12.12 -2.47
CA GLY A 135 6.33 -11.45 -3.21
C GLY A 135 6.97 -10.28 -2.45
N ILE A 136 6.57 -10.05 -1.20
CA ILE A 136 7.10 -9.03 -0.30
C ILE A 136 7.95 -9.71 0.76
N VAL A 137 9.12 -9.16 1.04
CA VAL A 137 10.00 -9.59 2.12
C VAL A 137 9.99 -8.53 3.22
N THR A 138 9.87 -8.95 4.46
CA THR A 138 9.83 -8.04 5.60
C THR A 138 11.13 -8.06 6.37
N MET A 139 11.45 -6.95 7.03
CA MET A 139 12.65 -6.76 7.82
C MET A 139 12.36 -5.89 9.05
N LEU A 140 12.81 -6.32 10.22
CA LEU A 140 12.74 -5.52 11.44
C LEU A 140 13.93 -4.56 11.49
N ILE A 141 13.65 -3.30 11.72
CA ILE A 141 14.64 -2.22 11.88
C ILE A 141 14.40 -1.56 13.22
N THR A 142 15.45 -1.34 13.99
CA THR A 142 15.37 -0.54 15.21
C THR A 142 15.50 0.94 14.83
N ASN A 143 14.48 1.73 15.15
CA ASN A 143 14.49 3.17 14.91
C ASN A 143 15.39 3.91 15.93
N SER A 144 15.53 5.22 15.77
CA SER A 144 16.36 6.07 16.65
C SER A 144 15.87 6.11 18.10
N GLU A 145 14.62 5.72 18.36
CA GLU A 145 14.03 5.64 19.70
C GLU A 145 14.21 4.26 20.34
N GLY A 146 14.89 3.34 19.66
CA GLY A 146 15.12 1.97 20.11
C GLY A 146 13.92 1.02 19.91
N GLN A 147 12.91 1.45 19.17
CA GLN A 147 11.72 0.64 18.88
C GLN A 147 11.95 -0.17 17.59
N ALA A 148 11.56 -1.44 17.61
CA ALA A 148 11.58 -2.28 16.41
C ALA A 148 10.36 -2.01 15.54
N GLU A 149 10.59 -1.60 14.30
CA GLU A 149 9.57 -1.37 13.29
C GLU A 149 9.77 -2.34 12.12
N GLU A 150 8.67 -2.88 11.60
CA GLU A 150 8.71 -3.77 10.45
C GLU A 150 8.60 -2.98 9.16
N TYR A 151 9.64 -3.07 8.32
CA TYR A 151 9.69 -2.52 6.97
C TYR A 151 9.61 -3.64 5.96
N PHE A 152 9.52 -3.28 4.67
CA PHE A 152 9.46 -4.26 3.59
C PHE A 152 10.28 -3.83 2.39
N TYR A 153 10.64 -4.81 1.59
CA TYR A 153 11.28 -4.67 0.30
C TYR A 153 10.78 -5.74 -0.68
N ILE A 154 11.13 -5.60 -1.95
CA ILE A 154 10.83 -6.56 -3.01
C ILE A 154 12.14 -7.11 -3.60
N GLU A 155 12.12 -8.33 -4.11
CA GLU A 155 13.27 -8.97 -4.72
C GLU A 155 13.08 -9.29 -6.20
N ASN A 156 11.83 -9.38 -6.65
CA ASN A 156 11.49 -9.91 -7.96
C ASN A 156 10.22 -9.27 -8.53
N THR A 157 9.89 -9.64 -9.76
CA THR A 157 8.73 -9.16 -10.50
C THR A 157 7.42 -9.41 -9.77
N SER A 158 7.27 -10.56 -9.09
CA SER A 158 6.04 -10.86 -8.33
C SER A 158 5.75 -9.82 -7.27
N GLY A 159 6.78 -9.27 -6.59
CA GLY A 159 6.61 -8.21 -5.60
C GLY A 159 6.12 -6.90 -6.22
N LEU A 160 6.64 -6.52 -7.41
CA LEU A 160 6.14 -5.35 -8.15
C LEU A 160 4.68 -5.54 -8.57
N ILE A 161 4.35 -6.70 -9.12
CA ILE A 161 2.99 -7.03 -9.57
C ILE A 161 2.03 -7.07 -8.38
N TYR A 162 2.46 -7.63 -7.25
CA TYR A 162 1.64 -7.68 -6.04
C TYR A 162 1.32 -6.26 -5.54
N GLU A 163 2.31 -5.39 -5.41
CA GLU A 163 2.06 -4.02 -4.97
C GLU A 163 1.22 -3.22 -5.98
N ALA A 164 1.43 -3.40 -7.29
CA ALA A 164 0.58 -2.81 -8.32
C ALA A 164 -0.87 -3.33 -8.23
N GLN A 165 -1.07 -4.65 -7.99
CA GLN A 165 -2.38 -5.24 -7.73
C GLN A 165 -3.06 -4.60 -6.50
N MET A 166 -2.28 -4.19 -5.50
CA MET A 166 -2.76 -3.49 -4.29
C MET A 166 -2.96 -1.98 -4.50
N GLY A 167 -2.69 -1.47 -5.71
CA GLY A 167 -2.90 -0.07 -6.09
C GLY A 167 -1.69 0.84 -5.86
N THR A 168 -0.49 0.29 -5.76
CA THR A 168 0.74 1.07 -5.68
C THR A 168 1.06 1.69 -7.03
N LEU A 169 1.37 2.99 -7.03
CA LEU A 169 1.76 3.77 -8.21
C LEU A 169 3.20 4.32 -8.11
N GLU A 170 3.75 4.46 -6.92
CA GLU A 170 5.09 4.98 -6.73
C GLU A 170 5.87 4.11 -5.75
N PHE A 171 7.15 3.90 -6.07
CA PHE A 171 8.11 3.17 -5.25
C PHE A 171 9.26 4.10 -4.88
N HIS A 172 9.28 4.57 -3.65
CA HIS A 172 10.35 5.38 -3.09
C HIS A 172 11.29 4.47 -2.31
N THR A 173 12.55 4.43 -2.73
CA THR A 173 13.56 3.54 -2.17
C THR A 173 14.45 4.25 -1.16
N TRP A 174 14.93 3.52 -0.18
CA TRP A 174 16.08 3.97 0.59
C TRP A 174 17.33 4.03 -0.30
N GLY A 175 18.24 4.94 0.01
CA GLY A 175 19.53 5.04 -0.66
C GLY A 175 20.46 3.84 -0.40
N SER A 176 20.16 3.06 0.65
CA SER A 176 20.91 1.88 1.06
C SER A 176 20.24 0.59 0.61
N ARG A 177 21.05 -0.45 0.39
CA ARG A 177 20.55 -1.82 0.20
C ARG A 177 20.40 -2.51 1.56
N ILE A 178 19.52 -3.53 1.62
CA ILE A 178 19.27 -4.32 2.85
C ILE A 178 20.52 -5.01 3.39
N ASP A 179 21.53 -5.23 2.55
CA ASP A 179 22.79 -5.86 2.96
C ASP A 179 23.65 -4.92 3.82
N ASN A 180 23.47 -3.61 3.68
CA ASN A 180 24.24 -2.62 4.42
C ASN A 180 23.46 -1.29 4.52
N LEU A 181 22.54 -1.22 5.49
CA LEU A 181 21.67 -0.07 5.67
C LEU A 181 22.42 1.21 6.10
N GLU A 182 23.56 1.05 6.76
CA GLU A 182 24.38 2.17 7.25
C GLU A 182 25.21 2.83 6.14
N LYS A 183 25.32 2.19 4.96
CA LYS A 183 26.14 2.69 3.85
C LYS A 183 25.29 2.79 2.58
N PRO A 184 24.70 3.95 2.32
CA PRO A 184 24.01 4.20 1.06
C PRO A 184 24.97 4.09 -0.13
N ASP A 185 24.50 3.46 -1.20
CA ASP A 185 25.18 3.34 -2.49
C ASP A 185 24.55 4.24 -3.57
N ILE A 186 23.44 4.90 -3.23
CA ILE A 186 22.77 5.90 -4.06
C ILE A 186 22.59 7.18 -3.23
N MET A 187 22.96 8.30 -3.84
CA MET A 187 22.66 9.63 -3.35
C MET A 187 21.79 10.34 -4.40
N VAL A 188 20.68 10.90 -3.96
CA VAL A 188 19.75 11.64 -4.82
C VAL A 188 19.91 13.13 -4.52
N PHE A 189 20.15 13.91 -5.56
CA PHE A 189 20.12 15.37 -5.49
C PHE A 189 18.84 15.85 -6.19
N ASP A 190 17.97 16.47 -5.42
CA ASP A 190 16.77 17.11 -5.92
C ASP A 190 17.03 18.61 -6.08
N LEU A 191 16.67 19.16 -7.23
CA LEU A 191 16.82 20.57 -7.53
C LEU A 191 15.44 21.21 -7.65
N ASP A 192 15.04 21.91 -6.61
CA ASP A 192 13.80 22.65 -6.56
C ASP A 192 14.01 24.08 -7.13
N PRO A 193 13.54 24.36 -8.35
CA PRO A 193 13.70 25.68 -8.93
C PRO A 193 12.78 26.69 -8.24
N ASP A 194 13.28 27.91 -8.10
CA ASP A 194 12.49 29.04 -7.65
C ASP A 194 11.40 29.41 -8.66
N GLU A 195 10.35 30.05 -8.21
CA GLU A 195 9.24 30.48 -9.06
C GLU A 195 9.75 31.44 -10.18
N GLY A 196 9.46 31.07 -11.42
CA GLY A 196 9.88 31.85 -12.60
C GLY A 196 11.28 31.51 -13.13
N MET A 197 12.00 30.55 -12.55
CA MET A 197 13.29 30.09 -13.09
C MET A 197 13.08 29.33 -14.41
N ASP A 198 13.84 29.73 -15.44
CA ASP A 198 13.74 29.07 -16.74
C ASP A 198 14.47 27.70 -16.77
N LEU A 199 14.08 26.87 -17.74
CA LEU A 199 14.61 25.52 -17.90
C LEU A 199 16.13 25.50 -18.15
N GLU A 200 16.70 26.50 -18.83
CA GLU A 200 18.12 26.53 -19.12
C GLU A 200 18.94 26.82 -17.87
N THR A 201 18.46 27.66 -16.99
CA THR A 201 19.06 27.92 -15.67
C THR A 201 19.06 26.64 -14.82
N ILE A 202 17.96 25.88 -14.81
CA ILE A 202 17.87 24.58 -14.10
C ILE A 202 18.89 23.59 -14.70
N ARG A 203 18.95 23.48 -16.02
CA ARG A 203 19.92 22.62 -16.72
C ARG A 203 21.37 23.00 -16.40
N GLN A 204 21.66 24.29 -16.28
CA GLN A 204 22.98 24.73 -15.89
C GLN A 204 23.29 24.31 -14.45
N GLY A 205 22.36 24.48 -13.51
CA GLY A 205 22.51 23.97 -12.14
C GLY A 205 22.80 22.48 -12.06
N VAL A 206 22.11 21.66 -12.90
CA VAL A 206 22.40 20.22 -13.00
C VAL A 206 23.81 19.96 -13.51
N ARG A 207 24.28 20.71 -14.55
CA ARG A 207 25.66 20.58 -15.06
C ARG A 207 26.69 20.96 -14.00
N ASP A 208 26.43 22.03 -13.26
CA ASP A 208 27.34 22.51 -12.21
C ASP A 208 27.41 21.50 -11.05
N ALA A 209 26.27 21.03 -10.56
CA ALA A 209 26.21 19.95 -9.55
C ALA A 209 26.95 18.70 -10.01
N LYS A 210 26.75 18.25 -11.27
CA LYS A 210 27.46 17.10 -11.84
C LYS A 210 28.98 17.32 -11.92
N SER A 211 29.46 18.56 -12.09
CA SER A 211 30.89 18.85 -12.19
C SER A 211 31.59 18.87 -10.83
N ILE A 212 30.84 19.03 -9.74
CA ILE A 212 31.32 19.05 -8.36
C ILE A 212 31.42 17.65 -7.77
N LEU A 213 30.47 16.77 -8.19
CA LEU A 213 30.37 15.36 -7.76
C LEU A 213 31.33 14.45 -8.51
#